data_fd01a11a0104656b47f3ca681f30f265
#
_entry.id   fd01a11a0104656b47f3ca681f30f265
#
_cell.length_a   1.000
_cell.length_b   1.000
_cell.length_c   1.000
_cell.angle_alpha   90.00
_cell.angle_beta   90.00
_cell.angle_gamma   90.00
#
_symmetry.space_group_name_H-M   'P 1'
#
loop_
_entity.id
_entity.type
_entity.pdbx_description
1 polymer ?
#
loop_
_entity_poly.entity_id
_entity_poly.type
_entity_poly.pdbx_seq_one_letter_code
_entity_poly.pdbx_strand_id
1 'polypeptide(L)'
;MRKLLTMLCLALFTVVAKAGDMSNSLELSQLYIIGDATPYSWDIGGTPDMQKIDEGVFRWTGKLEAGKEFKFMNSREWHKHLVGTVAGQEIVVGETYNLNFYADWTLDGSKDLKFKPAATGVYTIYVDLRSMKMSVYEKQVDATLPSILYATGSALDGAIVEIPIMGGVEYKAALTLKAGTLVLMNTATRTTSTTYYTPLLEGVDISFGKGYTSPLKATDNADAEGWSVCVPGKYTLYAVKDNNTVYGTLFRPRKELYIVGGCCTLSWNYWDTPSEIRFTNNPLNTEEMVWEGVLNANWKEQRDEPNKLKILTTQSWFETTYHPYVADAALEGTSNLRSTGGPDTKWTISRNGRYRLTVNTFKETMHGEYLGATESTAKDYGSVTYVDAIQQNTLAIRVGAYHGNINIVYASSPADVTVLGGSGQLVASRSVVSQGAVATNLAKGVYIVRAKAANGSVVKKVVVN
;
A
#
# COMPACT_ATOMS: atom_id res chain seq x y z
N MET A 1 -4.32 -33.76 -13.11
CA MET A 1 -4.75 -32.66 -12.24
C MET A 1 -3.91 -31.38 -12.37
N ARG A 2 -2.55 -31.40 -12.37
CA ARG A 2 -1.72 -30.17 -12.57
C ARG A 2 -1.95 -29.39 -13.88
N LYS A 3 -2.30 -30.05 -14.98
CA LYS A 3 -2.56 -29.42 -16.29
C LYS A 3 -3.93 -28.71 -16.37
N LEU A 4 -4.89 -29.10 -15.53
CA LEU A 4 -6.22 -28.49 -15.48
C LEU A 4 -6.19 -27.14 -14.75
N LEU A 5 -5.37 -27.04 -13.70
CA LEU A 5 -5.23 -25.79 -12.92
C LEU A 5 -4.55 -24.67 -13.71
N THR A 6 -3.56 -25.02 -14.55
CA THR A 6 -2.88 -24.04 -15.43
C THR A 6 -3.81 -23.51 -16.53
N MET A 7 -4.75 -24.34 -17.02
CA MET A 7 -5.75 -23.93 -17.98
C MET A 7 -6.84 -23.04 -17.37
N LEU A 8 -7.18 -23.24 -16.09
CA LEU A 8 -8.17 -22.42 -15.40
C LEU A 8 -7.64 -21.00 -15.14
N CYS A 9 -6.38 -20.85 -14.79
CA CYS A 9 -5.74 -19.52 -14.65
C CYS A 9 -5.64 -18.78 -16.00
N LEU A 10 -5.42 -19.48 -17.11
CA LEU A 10 -5.39 -18.86 -18.44
C LEU A 10 -6.80 -18.45 -18.92
N ALA A 11 -7.84 -19.19 -18.55
CA ALA A 11 -9.21 -18.86 -18.88
C ALA A 11 -9.74 -17.64 -18.11
N LEU A 12 -9.24 -17.39 -16.88
CA LEU A 12 -9.58 -16.16 -16.14
C LEU A 12 -9.01 -14.90 -16.81
N PHE A 13 -7.82 -14.98 -17.44
CA PHE A 13 -7.26 -13.82 -18.16
C PHE A 13 -8.07 -13.39 -19.37
N THR A 14 -8.78 -14.31 -20.01
CA THR A 14 -9.64 -13.96 -21.15
C THR A 14 -11.00 -13.39 -20.75
N VAL A 15 -11.46 -13.66 -19.52
CA VAL A 15 -12.71 -13.08 -18.98
C VAL A 15 -12.49 -11.64 -18.48
N VAL A 16 -11.30 -11.32 -17.95
CA VAL A 16 -10.96 -9.95 -17.52
C VAL A 16 -10.90 -8.97 -18.72
N ALA A 17 -10.50 -9.43 -19.90
CA ALA A 17 -10.50 -8.60 -21.11
C ALA A 17 -11.92 -8.25 -21.62
N LYS A 18 -12.95 -9.03 -21.26
CA LYS A 18 -14.37 -8.71 -21.55
C LYS A 18 -15.05 -7.88 -20.46
N ALA A 19 -14.54 -7.87 -19.25
CA ALA A 19 -15.07 -7.03 -18.17
C ALA A 19 -14.78 -5.53 -18.39
N GLY A 20 -13.76 -5.19 -19.19
CA GLY A 20 -13.40 -3.81 -19.50
C GLY A 20 -14.45 -3.03 -20.29
N ASP A 21 -15.32 -3.72 -21.02
CA ASP A 21 -16.38 -3.08 -21.83
C ASP A 21 -17.69 -2.84 -21.03
N MET A 22 -17.86 -3.52 -19.90
CA MET A 22 -19.02 -3.33 -18.99
C MET A 22 -18.77 -2.26 -17.92
N SER A 23 -17.53 -1.85 -17.70
CA SER A 23 -17.15 -0.91 -16.63
C SER A 23 -17.73 0.50 -16.82
N ASN A 24 -18.11 0.89 -18.00
CA ASN A 24 -18.66 2.23 -18.30
C ASN A 24 -20.14 2.39 -17.94
N SER A 25 -20.85 1.33 -17.60
CA SER A 25 -22.30 1.38 -17.29
C SER A 25 -22.64 0.94 -15.87
N LEU A 26 -21.74 0.27 -15.15
CA LEU A 26 -21.94 -0.22 -13.79
C LEU A 26 -21.28 0.72 -12.78
N GLU A 27 -22.08 1.43 -12.00
CA GLU A 27 -21.57 2.27 -10.91
C GLU A 27 -21.19 1.39 -9.71
N LEU A 28 -19.91 1.40 -9.36
CA LEU A 28 -19.36 0.65 -8.22
C LEU A 28 -19.37 1.43 -6.90
N SER A 29 -19.91 2.66 -6.93
CA SER A 29 -19.89 3.57 -5.78
C SER A 29 -21.01 3.33 -4.78
N GLN A 30 -22.16 2.82 -5.24
CA GLN A 30 -23.36 2.65 -4.43
C GLN A 30 -24.20 1.45 -4.91
N LEU A 31 -24.94 0.87 -3.98
CA LEU A 31 -25.87 -0.21 -4.25
C LEU A 31 -27.04 -0.15 -3.27
N TYR A 32 -28.22 -0.52 -3.73
CA TYR A 32 -29.47 -0.55 -2.96
C TYR A 32 -30.14 -1.90 -3.12
N ILE A 33 -30.73 -2.44 -2.04
CA ILE A 33 -31.59 -3.60 -2.11
C ILE A 33 -33.05 -3.13 -2.07
N ILE A 34 -33.84 -3.54 -3.05
CA ILE A 34 -35.23 -3.08 -3.22
C ILE A 34 -36.15 -4.23 -3.55
N GLY A 35 -37.35 -4.19 -3.07
CA GLY A 35 -38.39 -5.20 -3.33
C GLY A 35 -39.36 -5.36 -2.19
N ASP A 36 -40.52 -5.91 -2.45
CA ASP A 36 -41.55 -6.14 -1.43
C ASP A 36 -41.13 -7.17 -0.37
N ALA A 37 -40.07 -7.96 -0.64
CA ALA A 37 -39.46 -8.80 0.37
C ALA A 37 -38.72 -7.97 1.46
N THR A 38 -38.36 -6.72 1.18
CA THR A 38 -37.66 -5.83 2.12
C THR A 38 -38.64 -4.93 2.88
N PRO A 39 -38.25 -4.36 4.04
CA PRO A 39 -39.09 -3.40 4.77
C PRO A 39 -39.43 -2.11 3.98
N TYR A 40 -38.68 -1.82 2.93
CA TYR A 40 -38.82 -0.60 2.12
C TYR A 40 -39.68 -0.82 0.86
N SER A 41 -40.10 -2.08 0.60
CA SER A 41 -40.86 -2.42 -0.59
C SER A 41 -40.17 -1.95 -1.89
N TRP A 42 -40.96 -1.49 -2.86
CA TRP A 42 -40.45 -0.95 -4.15
C TRP A 42 -40.21 0.56 -4.11
N ASP A 43 -40.01 1.14 -2.92
CA ASP A 43 -39.70 2.56 -2.76
C ASP A 43 -38.19 2.85 -2.96
N ILE A 44 -37.82 3.20 -4.20
CA ILE A 44 -36.43 3.52 -4.56
C ILE A 44 -35.90 4.79 -3.86
N GLY A 45 -36.81 5.72 -3.50
CA GLY A 45 -36.45 6.95 -2.80
C GLY A 45 -36.16 6.74 -1.33
N GLY A 46 -36.95 5.88 -0.67
CA GLY A 46 -36.85 5.58 0.76
C GLY A 46 -35.93 4.44 1.13
N THR A 47 -35.48 3.64 0.16
CA THR A 47 -34.56 2.53 0.43
C THR A 47 -33.15 3.04 0.81
N PRO A 48 -32.55 2.59 1.92
CA PRO A 48 -31.22 3.01 2.30
C PRO A 48 -30.16 2.37 1.42
N ASP A 49 -28.97 3.01 1.40
CA ASP A 49 -27.80 2.47 0.77
C ASP A 49 -27.34 1.18 1.47
N MET A 50 -26.88 0.21 0.71
CA MET A 50 -26.12 -0.90 1.26
C MET A 50 -24.78 -0.36 1.78
N GLN A 51 -24.29 -0.94 2.86
CA GLN A 51 -22.99 -0.57 3.40
C GLN A 51 -21.88 -0.95 2.42
N LYS A 52 -21.16 0.02 1.88
CA LYS A 52 -19.97 -0.24 1.09
C LYS A 52 -18.84 -0.67 2.03
N ILE A 53 -18.33 -1.89 1.85
CA ILE A 53 -17.25 -2.45 2.67
C ILE A 53 -15.91 -2.46 1.92
N ASP A 54 -15.94 -2.42 0.60
CA ASP A 54 -14.79 -2.23 -0.28
C ASP A 54 -15.25 -1.70 -1.64
N GLU A 55 -14.32 -1.39 -2.54
CA GLU A 55 -14.67 -0.99 -3.91
C GLU A 55 -15.44 -2.10 -4.62
N GLY A 56 -16.68 -1.80 -5.01
CA GLY A 56 -17.58 -2.77 -5.64
C GLY A 56 -18.10 -3.87 -4.73
N VAL A 57 -17.85 -3.83 -3.40
CA VAL A 57 -18.36 -4.82 -2.45
C VAL A 57 -19.27 -4.16 -1.41
N PHE A 58 -20.47 -4.71 -1.29
CA PHE A 58 -21.54 -4.16 -0.45
C PHE A 58 -22.10 -5.20 0.50
N ARG A 59 -22.53 -4.75 1.67
CA ARG A 59 -23.22 -5.54 2.69
C ARG A 59 -24.56 -4.91 3.03
N TRP A 60 -25.57 -5.74 3.19
CA TRP A 60 -26.85 -5.36 3.74
C TRP A 60 -27.29 -6.37 4.79
N THR A 61 -27.87 -5.88 5.89
CA THR A 61 -28.49 -6.72 6.91
C THR A 61 -29.89 -6.23 7.19
N GLY A 62 -30.87 -7.10 7.09
CA GLY A 62 -32.26 -6.74 7.32
C GLY A 62 -33.22 -7.92 7.19
N LYS A 63 -34.48 -7.66 7.52
CA LYS A 63 -35.54 -8.64 7.39
C LYS A 63 -35.93 -8.82 5.91
N LEU A 64 -36.00 -10.08 5.46
CA LEU A 64 -36.63 -10.45 4.21
C LEU A 64 -37.84 -11.35 4.49
N GLU A 65 -38.90 -11.20 3.71
CA GLU A 65 -40.15 -11.98 3.82
C GLU A 65 -40.23 -13.03 2.72
N ALA A 66 -40.47 -14.28 3.12
CA ALA A 66 -40.66 -15.41 2.20
C ALA A 66 -41.79 -15.17 1.18
N GLY A 67 -41.60 -15.70 -0.02
CA GLY A 67 -42.58 -15.61 -1.10
C GLY A 67 -42.68 -14.26 -1.80
N LYS A 68 -41.98 -13.24 -1.28
CA LYS A 68 -41.86 -11.90 -1.87
C LYS A 68 -40.56 -11.76 -2.65
N GLU A 69 -40.41 -10.68 -3.40
CA GLU A 69 -39.31 -10.51 -4.35
C GLU A 69 -38.41 -9.33 -4.00
N PHE A 70 -37.12 -9.43 -4.36
CA PHE A 70 -36.19 -8.32 -4.31
C PHE A 70 -35.18 -8.39 -5.45
N LYS A 71 -34.50 -7.26 -5.69
CA LYS A 71 -33.35 -7.08 -6.59
C LYS A 71 -32.44 -5.97 -6.09
N PHE A 72 -31.39 -5.67 -6.82
CA PHE A 72 -30.47 -4.60 -6.49
C PHE A 72 -30.49 -3.50 -7.56
N MET A 73 -30.30 -2.27 -7.11
CA MET A 73 -30.20 -1.09 -7.95
C MET A 73 -28.85 -0.41 -7.68
N ASN A 74 -28.11 -0.04 -8.71
CA ASN A 74 -26.87 0.70 -8.56
C ASN A 74 -26.99 2.21 -8.83
N SER A 75 -28.22 2.67 -9.04
CA SER A 75 -28.61 4.08 -9.08
C SER A 75 -30.02 4.24 -8.54
N ARG A 76 -30.42 5.46 -8.22
CA ARG A 76 -31.82 5.78 -7.84
C ARG A 76 -32.74 5.94 -9.04
N GLU A 77 -32.45 5.19 -10.09
CA GLU A 77 -33.20 5.14 -11.33
C GLU A 77 -33.59 3.70 -11.65
N TRP A 78 -34.80 3.48 -12.08
CA TRP A 78 -35.30 2.12 -12.38
C TRP A 78 -34.56 1.42 -13.53
N HIS A 79 -33.79 2.15 -14.32
CA HIS A 79 -33.15 1.65 -15.52
C HIS A 79 -31.96 0.72 -15.27
N LYS A 80 -31.27 0.88 -14.12
CA LYS A 80 -30.03 0.16 -13.83
C LYS A 80 -30.23 -0.78 -12.65
N HIS A 81 -30.28 -2.09 -12.92
CA HIS A 81 -30.53 -3.08 -11.88
C HIS A 81 -29.76 -4.38 -12.04
N LEU A 82 -29.55 -5.06 -10.92
CA LEU A 82 -28.95 -6.37 -10.85
C LEU A 82 -29.99 -7.36 -10.32
N VAL A 83 -30.05 -8.50 -10.99
CA VAL A 83 -31.07 -9.54 -10.78
C VAL A 83 -30.43 -10.93 -10.78
N GLY A 84 -31.20 -11.95 -10.44
CA GLY A 84 -30.83 -13.34 -10.55
C GLY A 84 -30.65 -13.83 -11.98
N THR A 85 -30.23 -15.07 -12.13
CA THR A 85 -30.12 -15.77 -13.43
C THR A 85 -31.34 -16.53 -13.82
N VAL A 86 -32.27 -16.76 -12.86
CA VAL A 86 -33.51 -17.50 -13.01
C VAL A 86 -34.70 -16.68 -12.45
N ALA A 87 -35.83 -16.71 -13.10
CA ALA A 87 -37.04 -16.03 -12.62
C ALA A 87 -37.47 -16.57 -11.23
N GLY A 88 -37.65 -15.63 -10.28
CA GLY A 88 -38.04 -15.99 -8.92
C GLY A 88 -37.01 -16.89 -8.23
N GLN A 89 -35.73 -16.68 -8.49
CA GLN A 89 -34.66 -17.49 -7.92
C GLN A 89 -34.75 -17.50 -6.39
N GLU A 90 -35.02 -18.68 -5.83
CA GLU A 90 -35.05 -18.85 -4.39
C GLU A 90 -33.65 -18.72 -3.80
N ILE A 91 -33.52 -17.94 -2.72
CA ILE A 91 -32.26 -17.79 -1.99
C ILE A 91 -32.31 -18.56 -0.67
N VAL A 92 -31.21 -19.28 -0.41
CA VAL A 92 -30.98 -20.08 0.78
C VAL A 92 -29.74 -19.58 1.52
N VAL A 93 -29.79 -19.61 2.84
CA VAL A 93 -28.65 -19.25 3.70
C VAL A 93 -27.47 -20.20 3.43
N GLY A 94 -26.27 -19.62 3.30
CA GLY A 94 -25.03 -20.34 3.02
C GLY A 94 -24.68 -20.44 1.54
N GLU A 95 -25.60 -20.06 0.65
CA GLU A 95 -25.41 -20.20 -0.81
C GLU A 95 -24.91 -18.90 -1.45
N THR A 96 -24.31 -19.07 -2.63
CA THR A 96 -23.82 -17.95 -3.47
C THR A 96 -24.48 -18.01 -4.85
N TYR A 97 -24.93 -16.86 -5.33
CA TYR A 97 -25.70 -16.71 -6.57
C TYR A 97 -24.99 -15.79 -7.55
N ASN A 98 -25.09 -16.10 -8.84
CA ASN A 98 -24.62 -15.18 -9.88
C ASN A 98 -25.61 -14.04 -10.10
N LEU A 99 -25.09 -12.87 -10.42
CA LEU A 99 -25.86 -11.67 -10.74
C LEU A 99 -25.77 -11.36 -12.23
N ASN A 100 -26.88 -10.90 -12.79
CA ASN A 100 -26.94 -10.27 -14.10
C ASN A 100 -27.18 -8.77 -13.93
N PHE A 101 -26.46 -7.95 -14.70
CA PHE A 101 -26.65 -6.51 -14.74
C PHE A 101 -27.37 -6.10 -16.02
N TYR A 102 -28.39 -5.27 -15.86
CA TYR A 102 -29.12 -4.63 -16.97
C TYR A 102 -29.05 -3.12 -16.84
N ALA A 103 -28.48 -2.49 -17.87
CA ALA A 103 -28.29 -1.04 -17.92
C ALA A 103 -29.55 -0.28 -18.34
N ASP A 104 -30.49 -0.97 -18.97
CA ASP A 104 -31.74 -0.40 -19.45
C ASP A 104 -32.88 -1.40 -19.27
N TRP A 105 -33.92 -1.01 -18.56
CA TRP A 105 -35.10 -1.84 -18.24
C TRP A 105 -36.17 -1.82 -19.33
N THR A 106 -36.11 -0.91 -20.31
CA THR A 106 -37.01 -0.95 -21.48
C THR A 106 -36.87 -2.24 -22.26
N LEU A 107 -35.90 -3.02 -21.90
CA LEU A 107 -35.66 -4.35 -22.36
C LEU A 107 -36.68 -5.29 -21.66
N ASP A 108 -37.60 -5.84 -22.44
CA ASP A 108 -38.32 -7.06 -22.21
C ASP A 108 -38.42 -7.50 -20.70
N GLY A 109 -39.57 -7.33 -20.09
CA GLY A 109 -39.81 -7.69 -18.68
C GLY A 109 -39.46 -9.13 -18.29
N SER A 110 -39.24 -10.02 -19.30
CA SER A 110 -38.71 -11.38 -19.09
C SER A 110 -37.30 -11.43 -18.48
N LYS A 111 -36.58 -10.31 -18.45
CA LYS A 111 -35.22 -10.20 -17.88
C LYS A 111 -35.19 -9.62 -16.47
N ASP A 112 -36.31 -9.18 -15.92
CA ASP A 112 -36.40 -8.71 -14.53
C ASP A 112 -36.49 -9.90 -13.56
N LEU A 113 -35.44 -10.72 -13.54
CA LEU A 113 -35.37 -12.01 -12.84
C LEU A 113 -35.00 -11.81 -11.36
N LYS A 114 -36.00 -11.54 -10.54
CA LYS A 114 -35.86 -11.21 -9.11
C LYS A 114 -35.52 -12.43 -8.25
N PHE A 115 -34.99 -12.18 -7.06
CA PHE A 115 -34.72 -13.17 -6.02
C PHE A 115 -35.95 -13.32 -5.09
N LYS A 116 -36.12 -14.50 -4.50
CA LYS A 116 -37.12 -14.79 -3.47
C LYS A 116 -36.50 -15.46 -2.26
N PRO A 117 -36.69 -14.94 -1.02
CA PRO A 117 -36.26 -15.65 0.17
C PRO A 117 -37.04 -16.95 0.37
N ALA A 118 -36.34 -18.05 0.66
CA ALA A 118 -36.98 -19.34 0.99
C ALA A 118 -37.75 -19.28 2.32
N ALA A 119 -37.29 -18.47 3.27
CA ALA A 119 -37.93 -18.30 4.58
C ALA A 119 -37.94 -16.81 4.98
N THR A 120 -38.91 -16.45 5.84
CA THR A 120 -38.90 -15.14 6.49
C THR A 120 -37.86 -15.13 7.60
N GLY A 121 -36.94 -14.15 7.58
CA GLY A 121 -35.86 -14.07 8.56
C GLY A 121 -35.02 -12.80 8.44
N VAL A 122 -34.01 -12.68 9.28
CA VAL A 122 -32.98 -11.63 9.18
C VAL A 122 -31.83 -12.21 8.39
N TYR A 123 -31.52 -11.56 7.28
CA TYR A 123 -30.47 -11.96 6.36
C TYR A 123 -29.33 -10.96 6.37
N THR A 124 -28.11 -11.44 6.17
CA THR A 124 -26.98 -10.62 5.74
C THR A 124 -26.62 -11.02 4.31
N ILE A 125 -26.66 -10.05 3.42
CA ILE A 125 -26.37 -10.23 2.01
C ILE A 125 -25.10 -9.46 1.67
N TYR A 126 -24.14 -10.14 1.06
CA TYR A 126 -22.98 -9.54 0.45
C TYR A 126 -23.11 -9.58 -1.07
N VAL A 127 -22.81 -8.46 -1.70
CA VAL A 127 -22.77 -8.34 -3.17
C VAL A 127 -21.38 -7.87 -3.58
N ASP A 128 -20.73 -8.67 -4.43
CA ASP A 128 -19.47 -8.29 -5.08
C ASP A 128 -19.73 -8.04 -6.57
N LEU A 129 -19.75 -6.76 -6.95
CA LEU A 129 -19.98 -6.34 -8.34
C LEU A 129 -18.80 -6.67 -9.26
N ARG A 130 -17.62 -6.93 -8.70
CA ARG A 130 -16.44 -7.30 -9.49
C ARG A 130 -16.53 -8.73 -10.00
N SER A 131 -17.03 -9.63 -9.17
CA SER A 131 -17.28 -11.03 -9.53
C SER A 131 -18.71 -11.28 -9.98
N MET A 132 -19.61 -10.29 -9.87
CA MET A 132 -21.04 -10.40 -10.14
C MET A 132 -21.68 -11.54 -9.35
N LYS A 133 -21.44 -11.56 -8.04
CA LYS A 133 -21.94 -12.58 -7.12
C LYS A 133 -22.63 -11.98 -5.91
N MET A 134 -23.63 -12.70 -5.40
CA MET A 134 -24.31 -12.45 -4.14
C MET A 134 -24.17 -13.65 -3.22
N SER A 135 -23.75 -13.44 -1.99
CA SER A 135 -23.71 -14.47 -0.94
C SER A 135 -24.69 -14.15 0.18
N VAL A 136 -25.36 -15.19 0.69
CA VAL A 136 -26.51 -15.07 1.59
C VAL A 136 -26.23 -15.74 2.93
N TYR A 137 -26.44 -15.02 4.04
CA TYR A 137 -26.29 -15.49 5.41
C TYR A 137 -27.53 -15.14 6.22
N GLU A 138 -27.86 -15.96 7.21
CA GLU A 138 -29.03 -15.75 8.09
C GLU A 138 -28.89 -14.46 8.93
N LYS A 139 -27.68 -14.14 9.36
CA LYS A 139 -27.35 -12.96 10.15
C LYS A 139 -25.98 -12.42 9.76
N GLN A 140 -25.71 -11.19 10.14
CA GLN A 140 -24.38 -10.64 9.94
C GLN A 140 -23.34 -11.56 10.59
N VAL A 141 -22.43 -12.08 9.76
CA VAL A 141 -21.28 -12.85 10.22
C VAL A 141 -20.17 -11.87 10.53
N ASP A 142 -20.21 -11.27 11.71
CA ASP A 142 -19.08 -10.51 12.23
C ASP A 142 -18.09 -11.52 12.80
N ALA A 143 -17.09 -11.85 12.02
CA ALA A 143 -15.95 -12.56 12.54
C ALA A 143 -15.21 -11.58 13.46
N THR A 144 -15.34 -11.77 14.76
CA THR A 144 -14.49 -11.03 15.71
C THR A 144 -13.06 -11.52 15.55
N LEU A 145 -12.23 -10.68 14.94
CA LEU A 145 -10.82 -10.98 14.81
C LEU A 145 -10.12 -10.97 16.17
N PRO A 146 -9.23 -11.93 16.46
CA PRO A 146 -8.53 -12.06 17.73
C PRO A 146 -7.54 -10.90 17.93
N SER A 147 -6.89 -10.83 19.08
CA SER A 147 -5.83 -9.84 19.32
C SER A 147 -4.55 -10.14 18.50
N ILE A 148 -4.32 -11.40 18.18
CA ILE A 148 -3.21 -11.87 17.34
C ILE A 148 -3.78 -12.79 16.28
N LEU A 149 -3.35 -12.58 15.05
CA LEU A 149 -3.75 -13.36 13.88
C LEU A 149 -2.54 -14.09 13.31
N TYR A 150 -2.76 -15.26 12.76
CA TYR A 150 -1.71 -16.07 12.13
C TYR A 150 -2.13 -16.41 10.70
N ALA A 151 -1.16 -16.44 9.79
CA ALA A 151 -1.33 -16.93 8.43
C ALA A 151 -0.70 -18.32 8.27
N THR A 152 -1.33 -19.18 7.50
CA THR A 152 -0.82 -20.52 7.16
C THR A 152 -1.37 -20.95 5.79
N GLY A 153 -0.98 -22.11 5.32
CA GLY A 153 -1.45 -22.69 4.07
C GLY A 153 -0.32 -23.12 3.16
N SER A 154 -0.66 -23.68 1.99
CA SER A 154 0.34 -24.16 1.04
C SER A 154 1.17 -23.03 0.44
N ALA A 155 0.67 -21.80 0.40
CA ALA A 155 1.42 -20.62 -0.02
C ALA A 155 2.58 -20.27 0.93
N LEU A 156 2.56 -20.78 2.16
CA LEU A 156 3.61 -20.62 3.19
C LEU A 156 4.33 -21.96 3.50
N ASP A 157 4.23 -22.97 2.62
CA ASP A 157 4.75 -24.32 2.87
C ASP A 157 4.22 -24.95 4.17
N GLY A 158 3.04 -24.56 4.61
CA GLY A 158 2.43 -24.98 5.87
C GLY A 158 2.98 -24.29 7.11
N ALA A 159 3.93 -23.36 6.98
CA ALA A 159 4.40 -22.56 8.09
C ALA A 159 3.25 -21.72 8.69
N ILE A 160 3.34 -21.46 9.99
CA ILE A 160 2.41 -20.57 10.70
C ILE A 160 3.17 -19.29 11.03
N VAL A 161 2.71 -18.17 10.49
CA VAL A 161 3.34 -16.86 10.61
C VAL A 161 2.41 -15.91 11.34
N GLU A 162 2.89 -15.28 12.39
CA GLU A 162 2.15 -14.27 13.12
C GLU A 162 1.91 -13.01 12.28
N ILE A 163 0.70 -12.46 12.35
CA ILE A 163 0.32 -11.19 11.75
C ILE A 163 -0.09 -10.25 12.87
N PRO A 164 0.84 -9.38 13.33
CA PRO A 164 0.56 -8.48 14.43
C PRO A 164 -0.47 -7.41 14.06
N ILE A 165 -1.26 -6.98 15.06
CA ILE A 165 -2.18 -5.86 14.90
C ILE A 165 -1.42 -4.54 15.01
N MET A 166 -1.66 -3.63 14.07
CA MET A 166 -1.06 -2.31 14.00
C MET A 166 -2.06 -1.25 14.45
N GLY A 167 -1.71 -0.47 15.46
CA GLY A 167 -2.56 0.61 15.96
C GLY A 167 -3.95 0.17 16.44
N GLY A 168 -4.18 -1.13 16.65
CA GLY A 168 -5.48 -1.68 17.02
C GLY A 168 -6.52 -1.74 15.89
N VAL A 169 -6.16 -1.34 14.67
CA VAL A 169 -7.11 -1.17 13.54
C VAL A 169 -6.93 -2.18 12.42
N GLU A 170 -5.71 -2.65 12.18
CA GLU A 170 -5.44 -3.64 11.12
C GLU A 170 -4.29 -4.57 11.49
N TYR A 171 -4.32 -5.77 10.99
CA TYR A 171 -3.21 -6.72 11.03
C TYR A 171 -2.40 -6.55 9.76
N LYS A 172 -1.07 -6.58 9.89
CA LYS A 172 -0.18 -6.39 8.75
C LYS A 172 1.07 -7.25 8.88
N ALA A 173 1.42 -7.96 7.79
CA ALA A 173 2.67 -8.70 7.70
C ALA A 173 3.25 -8.66 6.29
N ALA A 174 4.58 -8.55 6.21
CA ALA A 174 5.34 -8.73 4.98
C ALA A 174 5.70 -10.21 4.81
N LEU A 175 5.15 -10.86 3.79
CA LEU A 175 5.24 -12.30 3.56
C LEU A 175 5.84 -12.60 2.18
N THR A 176 6.59 -13.69 2.07
CA THR A 176 6.94 -14.27 0.78
C THR A 176 6.02 -15.46 0.54
N LEU A 177 5.15 -15.35 -0.46
CA LEU A 177 4.14 -16.34 -0.78
C LEU A 177 4.50 -17.11 -2.05
N LYS A 178 4.27 -18.42 -2.02
CA LYS A 178 4.27 -19.29 -3.20
C LYS A 178 2.86 -19.37 -3.80
N ALA A 179 2.75 -19.86 -5.01
CA ALA A 179 1.44 -20.24 -5.53
C ALA A 179 0.80 -21.33 -4.66
N GLY A 180 -0.45 -21.15 -4.27
CA GLY A 180 -1.14 -22.06 -3.36
C GLY A 180 -2.31 -21.38 -2.64
N THR A 181 -2.59 -21.83 -1.43
CA THR A 181 -3.68 -21.31 -0.59
C THR A 181 -3.15 -20.63 0.67
N LEU A 182 -3.85 -19.61 1.12
CA LEU A 182 -3.60 -18.88 2.35
C LEU A 182 -4.85 -18.93 3.23
N VAL A 183 -4.68 -19.25 4.50
CA VAL A 183 -5.73 -19.27 5.52
C VAL A 183 -5.26 -18.48 6.72
N LEU A 184 -6.15 -17.75 7.38
CA LEU A 184 -5.85 -17.08 8.64
C LEU A 184 -6.40 -17.89 9.81
N MET A 185 -5.79 -17.76 10.98
CA MET A 185 -6.25 -18.46 12.18
C MET A 185 -5.91 -17.71 13.46
N ASN A 186 -6.61 -18.04 14.57
CA ASN A 186 -6.47 -17.35 15.85
C ASN A 186 -5.41 -17.94 16.78
N THR A 187 -4.71 -19.00 16.40
CA THR A 187 -3.75 -19.71 17.26
C THR A 187 -2.43 -19.97 16.52
N ALA A 188 -1.33 -19.99 17.28
CA ALA A 188 0.01 -20.33 16.76
C ALA A 188 0.18 -21.81 16.39
N THR A 189 -0.73 -22.67 16.83
CA THR A 189 -0.75 -24.10 16.55
C THR A 189 -2.17 -24.55 16.25
N ARG A 190 -2.34 -25.52 15.35
CA ARG A 190 -3.65 -26.08 15.06
C ARG A 190 -4.12 -26.98 16.19
N THR A 191 -5.31 -26.71 16.70
CA THR A 191 -6.00 -27.50 17.74
C THR A 191 -7.46 -27.67 17.38
N THR A 192 -8.20 -28.46 18.13
CA THR A 192 -9.66 -28.61 17.96
C THR A 192 -10.45 -27.33 18.26
N SER A 193 -9.83 -26.35 18.94
CA SER A 193 -10.41 -25.04 19.24
C SER A 193 -9.91 -23.93 18.32
N THR A 194 -9.15 -24.26 17.27
CA THR A 194 -8.68 -23.28 16.30
C THR A 194 -9.84 -22.75 15.47
N THR A 195 -9.97 -21.41 15.44
CA THR A 195 -10.87 -20.74 14.52
C THR A 195 -10.07 -20.33 13.28
N TYR A 196 -10.55 -20.76 12.14
CA TYR A 196 -10.01 -20.38 10.83
C TYR A 196 -10.81 -19.23 10.25
N TYR A 197 -10.13 -18.34 9.57
CA TYR A 197 -10.74 -17.23 8.82
C TYR A 197 -10.44 -17.43 7.35
N THR A 198 -11.46 -17.46 6.55
CA THR A 198 -11.41 -17.74 5.10
C THR A 198 -12.19 -16.68 4.35
N PRO A 199 -12.01 -16.54 3.04
CA PRO A 199 -12.82 -15.62 2.27
C PRO A 199 -14.30 -16.00 2.34
N LEU A 200 -15.15 -14.98 2.43
CA LEU A 200 -16.60 -15.18 2.38
C LEU A 200 -17.04 -15.67 1.00
N LEU A 201 -16.45 -15.09 -0.03
CA LEU A 201 -16.66 -15.45 -1.42
C LEU A 201 -15.61 -16.47 -1.85
N GLU A 202 -16.04 -17.54 -2.52
CA GLU A 202 -15.12 -18.56 -3.04
C GLU A 202 -14.24 -18.02 -4.17
N GLY A 203 -13.04 -18.60 -4.32
CA GLY A 203 -12.13 -18.33 -5.42
C GLY A 203 -11.48 -16.94 -5.41
N VAL A 204 -11.45 -16.27 -4.25
CA VAL A 204 -10.76 -14.97 -4.12
C VAL A 204 -9.25 -15.20 -4.18
N ASP A 205 -8.61 -14.54 -5.13
CA ASP A 205 -7.15 -14.53 -5.26
C ASP A 205 -6.58 -13.29 -4.59
N ILE A 206 -5.77 -13.49 -3.56
CA ILE A 206 -5.13 -12.42 -2.81
C ILE A 206 -4.10 -11.64 -3.63
N SER A 207 -3.59 -12.23 -4.72
CA SER A 207 -2.62 -11.57 -5.60
C SER A 207 -3.17 -10.42 -6.42
N PHE A 208 -4.49 -10.27 -6.51
CA PHE A 208 -5.13 -9.14 -7.17
C PHE A 208 -5.13 -7.84 -6.35
N GLY A 209 -4.67 -7.88 -5.10
CA GLY A 209 -4.52 -6.70 -4.25
C GLY A 209 -5.84 -6.14 -3.71
N LYS A 210 -5.82 -4.88 -3.29
CA LYS A 210 -6.95 -4.23 -2.61
C LYS A 210 -8.24 -4.22 -3.43
N GLY A 211 -8.15 -4.15 -4.75
CA GLY A 211 -9.32 -4.20 -5.63
C GLY A 211 -10.08 -5.53 -5.62
N TYR A 212 -9.56 -6.56 -4.96
CA TYR A 212 -10.14 -7.90 -4.85
C TYR A 212 -10.24 -8.37 -3.41
N THR A 213 -10.45 -7.44 -2.48
CA THR A 213 -10.70 -7.83 -1.09
C THR A 213 -11.99 -8.61 -0.99
N SER A 214 -11.98 -9.62 -0.12
CA SER A 214 -13.18 -10.34 0.27
C SER A 214 -13.41 -10.14 1.75
N PRO A 215 -14.66 -9.94 2.18
CA PRO A 215 -15.01 -10.14 3.57
C PRO A 215 -14.60 -11.54 4.00
N LEU A 216 -14.27 -11.69 5.26
CA LEU A 216 -13.92 -12.99 5.82
C LEU A 216 -15.06 -13.59 6.63
N LYS A 217 -15.08 -14.90 6.71
CA LYS A 217 -15.93 -15.69 7.61
C LYS A 217 -15.07 -16.49 8.57
N ALA A 218 -15.57 -16.72 9.79
CA ALA A 218 -14.95 -17.60 10.75
C ALA A 218 -15.55 -19.02 10.62
N THR A 219 -14.71 -20.05 10.75
CA THR A 219 -15.11 -21.45 10.73
C THR A 219 -14.18 -22.29 11.62
N ASP A 220 -14.68 -23.41 12.13
CA ASP A 220 -13.89 -24.44 12.83
C ASP A 220 -13.39 -25.54 11.88
N ASN A 221 -13.78 -25.50 10.60
CA ASN A 221 -13.34 -26.46 9.59
C ASN A 221 -11.91 -26.18 9.18
N ALA A 222 -11.00 -27.10 9.55
CA ALA A 222 -9.57 -27.02 9.21
C ALA A 222 -9.28 -27.16 7.70
N ASP A 223 -10.19 -27.75 6.95
CA ASP A 223 -10.12 -27.96 5.50
C ASP A 223 -10.85 -26.88 4.70
N ALA A 224 -11.33 -25.83 5.37
CA ALA A 224 -12.03 -24.74 4.70
C ALA A 224 -11.13 -24.06 3.65
N GLU A 225 -11.71 -23.76 2.51
CA GLU A 225 -11.01 -23.14 1.39
C GLU A 225 -10.54 -21.72 1.75
N GLY A 226 -9.23 -21.48 1.63
CA GLY A 226 -8.59 -20.20 1.88
C GLY A 226 -8.53 -19.32 0.63
N TRP A 227 -7.86 -18.17 0.76
CA TRP A 227 -7.52 -17.33 -0.38
C TRP A 227 -6.55 -18.05 -1.31
N SER A 228 -6.76 -17.95 -2.61
CA SER A 228 -5.79 -18.38 -3.60
C SER A 228 -4.63 -17.38 -3.69
N VAL A 229 -3.43 -17.88 -3.97
CA VAL A 229 -2.25 -17.10 -4.36
C VAL A 229 -1.82 -17.61 -5.72
N CYS A 230 -2.28 -16.97 -6.79
CA CYS A 230 -1.94 -17.38 -8.15
C CYS A 230 -0.56 -16.86 -8.59
N VAL A 231 -0.15 -15.69 -8.10
CA VAL A 231 1.14 -15.08 -8.42
C VAL A 231 2.08 -15.20 -7.23
N PRO A 232 3.14 -16.02 -7.29
CA PRO A 232 4.12 -16.10 -6.21
C PRO A 232 4.92 -14.79 -6.12
N GLY A 233 5.31 -14.38 -4.90
CA GLY A 233 6.08 -13.17 -4.70
C GLY A 233 6.11 -12.67 -3.25
N LYS A 234 6.63 -11.47 -3.08
CA LYS A 234 6.60 -10.76 -1.81
C LYS A 234 5.28 -9.98 -1.69
N TYR A 235 4.58 -10.15 -0.59
CA TYR A 235 3.28 -9.51 -0.33
C TYR A 235 3.28 -8.80 1.02
N THR A 236 2.71 -7.60 1.06
CA THR A 236 2.22 -7.05 2.31
C THR A 236 0.76 -7.49 2.44
N LEU A 237 0.50 -8.34 3.43
CA LEU A 237 -0.83 -8.85 3.75
C LEU A 237 -1.48 -7.93 4.78
N TYR A 238 -2.74 -7.60 4.55
CA TYR A 238 -3.57 -6.80 5.45
C TYR A 238 -4.84 -7.55 5.81
N ALA A 239 -5.22 -7.49 7.09
CA ALA A 239 -6.57 -7.83 7.54
C ALA A 239 -7.12 -6.64 8.31
N VAL A 240 -8.10 -5.95 7.71
CA VAL A 240 -8.66 -4.70 8.24
C VAL A 240 -9.82 -5.02 9.16
N LYS A 241 -9.71 -4.59 10.42
CA LYS A 241 -10.65 -4.96 11.48
C LYS A 241 -12.03 -4.34 11.32
N ASP A 242 -12.09 -3.06 10.92
CA ASP A 242 -13.34 -2.30 10.89
C ASP A 242 -14.36 -2.84 9.87
N ASN A 243 -13.88 -3.45 8.79
CA ASN A 243 -14.73 -4.00 7.73
C ASN A 243 -14.53 -5.51 7.51
N ASN A 244 -13.72 -6.17 8.34
CA ASN A 244 -13.41 -7.60 8.26
C ASN A 244 -12.98 -8.05 6.86
N THR A 245 -12.08 -7.31 6.24
CA THR A 245 -11.56 -7.61 4.89
C THR A 245 -10.10 -7.99 4.92
N VAL A 246 -9.71 -8.86 3.98
CA VAL A 246 -8.32 -9.31 3.80
C VAL A 246 -7.89 -9.06 2.36
N TYR A 247 -6.70 -8.55 2.17
CA TYR A 247 -6.07 -8.42 0.85
C TYR A 247 -4.55 -8.48 0.94
N GLY A 248 -3.91 -8.88 -0.14
CA GLY A 248 -2.46 -8.83 -0.30
C GLY A 248 -2.07 -7.80 -1.36
N THR A 249 -1.02 -7.05 -1.10
CA THR A 249 -0.42 -6.17 -2.11
C THR A 249 0.89 -6.75 -2.55
N LEU A 250 0.99 -7.15 -3.82
CA LEU A 250 2.23 -7.65 -4.41
C LEU A 250 3.26 -6.52 -4.38
N PHE A 251 4.38 -6.78 -3.70
CA PHE A 251 5.45 -5.82 -3.57
C PHE A 251 6.07 -5.48 -4.92
N ARG A 252 6.18 -4.21 -5.18
CA ARG A 252 6.97 -3.64 -6.27
C ARG A 252 7.81 -2.51 -5.70
N PRO A 253 9.12 -2.46 -5.96
CA PRO A 253 9.97 -1.37 -5.49
C PRO A 253 9.36 -0.02 -5.87
N ARG A 254 9.24 0.87 -4.90
CA ARG A 254 8.74 2.22 -5.13
C ARG A 254 9.74 3.01 -5.97
N LYS A 255 9.23 3.81 -6.88
CA LYS A 255 10.05 4.70 -7.71
C LYS A 255 10.32 6.03 -7.02
N GLU A 256 9.43 6.42 -6.11
CA GLU A 256 9.48 7.72 -5.47
C GLU A 256 8.75 7.71 -4.13
N LEU A 257 9.27 8.50 -3.21
CA LEU A 257 8.63 8.93 -1.96
C LEU A 257 9.04 10.36 -1.72
N TYR A 258 8.19 11.13 -1.05
CA TYR A 258 8.44 12.55 -0.76
C TYR A 258 8.15 12.83 0.71
N ILE A 259 9.01 13.64 1.35
CA ILE A 259 8.77 14.12 2.72
C ILE A 259 8.16 15.51 2.64
N VAL A 260 7.07 15.74 3.39
CA VAL A 260 6.41 17.04 3.51
C VAL A 260 6.03 17.31 4.96
N GLY A 261 6.03 18.55 5.36
CA GLY A 261 5.68 18.90 6.73
C GLY A 261 6.15 20.28 7.13
N GLY A 262 5.56 20.84 8.18
CA GLY A 262 5.94 22.16 8.71
C GLY A 262 7.41 22.24 9.10
N CYS A 263 8.04 21.14 9.53
CA CYS A 263 9.47 21.07 9.84
C CYS A 263 10.37 20.86 8.61
N CYS A 264 9.82 20.57 7.43
CA CYS A 264 10.60 20.35 6.21
C CYS A 264 10.97 21.69 5.53
N THR A 265 12.02 21.70 4.70
CA THR A 265 12.50 22.89 4.00
C THR A 265 11.38 23.59 3.21
N LEU A 266 10.58 22.82 2.46
CA LEU A 266 9.48 23.33 1.64
C LEU A 266 8.14 23.35 2.35
N SER A 267 8.09 23.14 3.67
CA SER A 267 6.86 23.03 4.44
C SER A 267 5.94 21.92 3.87
N TRP A 268 4.67 22.21 3.71
CA TRP A 268 3.67 21.30 3.12
C TRP A 268 3.62 21.38 1.58
N ASN A 269 4.59 22.10 0.97
CA ASN A 269 4.69 22.23 -0.48
C ASN A 269 5.51 21.08 -1.06
N TYR A 270 4.97 20.41 -2.06
CA TYR A 270 5.62 19.30 -2.77
C TYR A 270 5.86 19.58 -4.26
N TRP A 271 5.48 20.79 -4.74
CA TRP A 271 5.52 21.12 -6.16
C TRP A 271 6.87 21.70 -6.61
N ASP A 272 7.48 22.58 -5.79
CA ASP A 272 8.50 23.53 -6.29
C ASP A 272 9.90 22.93 -6.41
N THR A 273 10.29 22.01 -5.51
CA THR A 273 11.66 21.44 -5.56
C THR A 273 11.65 19.95 -5.16
N PRO A 274 11.10 19.09 -6.03
CA PRO A 274 10.94 17.66 -5.70
C PRO A 274 12.22 16.96 -5.25
N SER A 275 13.38 17.43 -5.71
CA SER A 275 14.66 16.82 -5.38
C SER A 275 15.05 16.96 -3.90
N GLU A 276 14.66 18.06 -3.24
CA GLU A 276 15.02 18.30 -1.83
C GLU A 276 14.18 17.48 -0.86
N ILE A 277 12.97 17.14 -1.26
CA ILE A 277 12.01 16.37 -0.45
C ILE A 277 11.90 14.91 -0.88
N ARG A 278 12.60 14.53 -1.96
CA ARG A 278 12.51 13.19 -2.55
C ARG A 278 13.45 12.22 -1.87
N PHE A 279 12.94 11.04 -1.56
CA PHE A 279 13.74 9.89 -1.15
C PHE A 279 14.53 9.33 -2.34
N THR A 280 15.70 8.78 -2.06
CA THR A 280 16.53 8.05 -3.02
C THR A 280 16.46 6.56 -2.76
N ASN A 281 16.54 5.75 -3.81
CA ASN A 281 16.59 4.30 -3.66
C ASN A 281 17.88 3.87 -2.94
N ASN A 282 17.75 2.95 -2.00
CA ASN A 282 18.93 2.29 -1.43
C ASN A 282 19.51 1.32 -2.47
N PRO A 283 20.73 1.55 -3.00
CA PRO A 283 21.29 0.69 -4.03
C PRO A 283 21.62 -0.74 -3.54
N LEU A 284 21.70 -0.92 -2.23
CA LEU A 284 22.00 -2.21 -1.60
C LEU A 284 20.73 -2.99 -1.20
N ASN A 285 19.60 -2.32 -1.14
CA ASN A 285 18.32 -2.93 -0.78
C ASN A 285 17.17 -2.27 -1.54
N THR A 286 16.65 -2.93 -2.55
CA THR A 286 15.55 -2.42 -3.39
C THR A 286 14.21 -2.25 -2.65
N GLU A 287 14.09 -2.76 -1.44
CA GLU A 287 12.93 -2.55 -0.59
C GLU A 287 12.98 -1.20 0.12
N GLU A 288 14.13 -0.55 0.15
CA GLU A 288 14.38 0.64 0.96
C GLU A 288 14.59 1.90 0.12
N MET A 289 14.05 2.97 0.66
CA MET A 289 14.31 4.32 0.19
C MET A 289 14.81 5.18 1.35
N VAL A 290 15.77 6.04 1.07
CA VAL A 290 16.45 6.87 2.08
C VAL A 290 16.30 8.35 1.74
N TRP A 291 15.98 9.13 2.74
CA TRP A 291 16.06 10.59 2.70
C TRP A 291 16.97 11.09 3.81
N GLU A 292 17.78 12.09 3.51
CA GLU A 292 18.61 12.76 4.49
C GLU A 292 18.52 14.27 4.30
N GLY A 293 18.26 14.99 5.38
CA GLY A 293 18.11 16.44 5.31
C GLY A 293 17.93 17.09 6.68
N VAL A 294 17.62 18.36 6.67
CA VAL A 294 17.39 19.17 7.86
C VAL A 294 15.92 19.28 8.16
N LEU A 295 15.54 18.97 9.40
CA LEU A 295 14.22 19.24 9.94
C LEU A 295 14.32 20.30 11.04
N ASN A 296 13.42 21.29 10.98
CA ASN A 296 13.48 22.43 11.88
C ASN A 296 12.06 22.94 12.19
N ALA A 297 11.66 22.92 13.44
CA ALA A 297 10.36 23.45 13.88
C ALA A 297 10.36 24.99 14.00
N ASN A 298 11.54 25.65 13.92
CA ASN A 298 11.71 27.09 14.15
C ASN A 298 12.04 27.84 12.85
N TRP A 299 11.38 27.49 11.74
CA TRP A 299 11.50 28.29 10.53
C TRP A 299 11.06 29.74 10.79
N LYS A 300 11.68 30.73 10.14
CA LYS A 300 11.32 32.14 10.30
C LYS A 300 9.88 32.47 9.91
N GLU A 301 9.38 31.74 8.92
CA GLU A 301 8.02 31.89 8.44
C GLU A 301 7.08 31.16 9.40
N GLN A 302 5.94 31.77 9.68
CA GLN A 302 4.88 31.06 10.41
C GLN A 302 4.40 29.90 9.55
N ARG A 303 4.54 28.69 10.07
CA ARG A 303 4.14 27.46 9.39
C ARG A 303 3.08 26.72 10.17
N ASP A 304 2.18 26.11 9.43
CA ASP A 304 1.20 25.21 10.01
C ASP A 304 1.91 23.94 10.49
N GLU A 305 1.55 23.48 11.69
CA GLU A 305 2.14 22.28 12.35
C GLU A 305 3.68 22.22 12.22
N PRO A 306 4.42 23.19 12.78
CA PRO A 306 5.82 23.46 12.45
C PRO A 306 6.80 22.33 12.81
N ASN A 307 6.40 21.42 13.70
CA ASN A 307 7.20 20.27 14.13
C ASN A 307 6.76 18.95 13.52
N LYS A 308 5.79 18.95 12.59
CA LYS A 308 5.20 17.74 12.03
C LYS A 308 5.56 17.48 10.58
N LEU A 309 5.52 16.20 10.21
CA LEU A 309 5.74 15.74 8.84
C LEU A 309 4.95 14.47 8.51
N LYS A 310 4.82 14.19 7.22
CA LYS A 310 4.35 12.91 6.66
C LYS A 310 5.08 12.57 5.36
N ILE A 311 4.82 11.37 4.82
CA ILE A 311 5.46 10.88 3.60
C ILE A 311 4.39 10.66 2.53
N LEU A 312 4.57 11.26 1.35
CA LEU A 312 3.75 11.03 0.18
C LEU A 312 4.36 9.91 -0.66
N THR A 313 3.53 9.05 -1.22
CA THR A 313 3.97 7.96 -2.10
C THR A 313 4.09 8.37 -3.57
N THR A 314 3.54 9.53 -3.90
CA THR A 314 3.65 10.22 -5.19
C THR A 314 3.66 11.72 -4.93
N GLN A 315 3.96 12.51 -5.94
CA GLN A 315 3.89 13.97 -5.86
C GLN A 315 2.43 14.45 -5.95
N SER A 316 1.58 13.94 -5.04
CA SER A 316 0.15 14.24 -5.00
C SER A 316 -0.43 14.04 -3.60
N TRP A 317 -1.37 14.91 -3.19
CA TRP A 317 -2.17 14.71 -1.97
C TRP A 317 -3.31 13.71 -2.14
N PHE A 318 -3.68 13.40 -3.37
CA PHE A 318 -4.84 12.55 -3.69
C PHE A 318 -4.50 11.07 -3.77
N GLU A 319 -3.22 10.74 -3.69
CA GLU A 319 -2.73 9.38 -3.72
C GLU A 319 -2.47 8.85 -2.30
N THR A 320 -2.10 7.59 -2.20
CA THR A 320 -1.73 6.97 -0.92
C THR A 320 -0.61 7.75 -0.23
N THR A 321 -0.78 8.01 1.06
CA THR A 321 0.25 8.61 1.91
C THR A 321 0.64 7.63 3.01
N TYR A 322 1.88 7.72 3.48
CA TYR A 322 2.29 6.98 4.67
C TYR A 322 2.10 7.84 5.92
N HIS A 323 1.44 7.26 6.89
CA HIS A 323 1.14 7.86 8.20
C HIS A 323 1.65 6.95 9.32
N PRO A 324 1.97 7.49 10.52
CA PRO A 324 2.10 6.65 11.70
C PRO A 324 0.72 6.16 12.16
N TYR A 325 0.66 5.01 12.82
CA TYR A 325 -0.60 4.52 13.41
C TYR A 325 -1.07 5.35 14.61
N VAL A 326 -0.15 6.04 15.26
CA VAL A 326 -0.41 6.87 16.44
C VAL A 326 -0.21 8.33 16.06
N ALA A 327 -1.14 9.20 16.46
CA ALA A 327 -0.98 10.64 16.25
C ALA A 327 0.26 11.16 17.00
N ASP A 328 0.97 12.08 16.37
CA ASP A 328 2.16 12.72 16.92
C ASP A 328 3.28 11.73 17.33
N ALA A 329 3.37 10.61 16.61
CA ALA A 329 4.41 9.63 16.83
C ALA A 329 5.81 10.27 16.72
N ALA A 330 6.72 9.87 17.60
CA ALA A 330 8.10 10.33 17.50
C ALA A 330 8.73 9.90 16.18
N LEU A 331 9.44 10.83 15.53
CA LEU A 331 10.13 10.53 14.28
C LEU A 331 11.32 9.59 14.48
N GLU A 332 12.04 9.75 15.61
CA GLU A 332 13.20 8.95 15.94
C GLU A 332 12.82 7.52 16.36
N GLY A 333 13.61 6.55 15.90
CA GLY A 333 13.35 5.12 16.09
C GLY A 333 12.59 4.50 14.92
N THR A 334 12.07 3.28 15.14
CA THR A 334 11.35 2.53 14.11
C THR A 334 9.85 2.60 14.35
N SER A 335 9.11 2.96 13.32
CA SER A 335 7.65 2.97 13.33
C SER A 335 7.07 2.19 12.15
N ASN A 336 5.90 1.59 12.35
CA ASN A 336 5.11 1.02 11.26
C ASN A 336 4.39 2.11 10.49
N LEU A 337 4.32 1.96 9.17
CA LEU A 337 3.64 2.87 8.27
C LEU A 337 2.22 2.40 8.01
N ARG A 338 1.28 3.32 8.05
CA ARG A 338 -0.09 3.10 7.64
C ARG A 338 -0.29 3.63 6.23
N SER A 339 -0.70 2.77 5.30
CA SER A 339 -0.97 3.09 3.88
C SER A 339 -2.44 2.89 3.50
N THR A 340 -3.24 2.38 4.42
CA THR A 340 -4.63 1.94 4.18
C THR A 340 -5.69 3.02 4.37
N GLY A 341 -5.26 4.26 4.59
CA GLY A 341 -6.15 5.38 4.91
C GLY A 341 -6.32 5.58 6.43
N GLY A 342 -7.37 6.26 6.85
CA GLY A 342 -7.65 6.59 8.26
C GLY A 342 -7.32 8.06 8.59
N PRO A 343 -7.18 8.41 9.89
CA PRO A 343 -6.92 9.79 10.29
C PRO A 343 -5.58 10.27 9.76
N ASP A 344 -5.50 11.57 9.46
CA ASP A 344 -4.29 12.25 8.98
C ASP A 344 -3.26 12.43 10.11
N THR A 345 -2.74 11.31 10.62
CA THR A 345 -1.71 11.29 11.65
C THR A 345 -0.35 11.68 11.07
N LYS A 346 0.51 12.25 11.88
CA LYS A 346 1.81 12.78 11.47
C LYS A 346 2.89 12.39 12.46
N TRP A 347 4.14 12.33 11.99
CA TRP A 347 5.31 12.23 12.88
C TRP A 347 5.67 13.60 13.39
N THR A 348 6.28 13.62 14.58
CA THR A 348 6.74 14.84 15.26
C THR A 348 8.22 14.74 15.55
N ILE A 349 8.97 15.82 15.21
CA ILE A 349 10.35 15.96 15.64
C ILE A 349 10.40 16.51 17.06
N SER A 350 11.30 15.98 17.89
CA SER A 350 11.57 16.45 19.25
C SER A 350 12.64 17.54 19.32
N ARG A 351 13.45 17.67 18.28
CA ARG A 351 14.59 18.59 18.19
C ARG A 351 14.90 18.93 16.73
N ASN A 352 15.46 20.11 16.53
CA ASN A 352 15.92 20.57 15.22
C ASN A 352 17.28 19.95 14.90
N GLY A 353 17.54 19.63 13.62
CA GLY A 353 18.81 19.11 13.19
C GLY A 353 18.74 18.29 11.90
N ARG A 354 19.81 17.55 11.65
CA ARG A 354 19.87 16.63 10.51
C ARG A 354 19.28 15.29 10.92
N TYR A 355 18.52 14.74 10.00
CA TYR A 355 17.87 13.43 10.12
C TYR A 355 18.13 12.58 8.90
N ARG A 356 18.20 11.27 9.11
CA ARG A 356 18.08 10.27 8.08
C ARG A 356 16.81 9.47 8.31
N LEU A 357 16.02 9.32 7.26
CA LEU A 357 14.82 8.49 7.26
C LEU A 357 15.02 7.34 6.29
N THR A 358 14.90 6.12 6.78
CA THR A 358 14.97 4.91 5.96
C THR A 358 13.59 4.27 5.95
N VAL A 359 12.95 4.23 4.79
CA VAL A 359 11.64 3.62 4.59
C VAL A 359 11.81 2.29 3.90
N ASN A 360 11.44 1.20 4.59
CA ASN A 360 11.29 -0.11 3.96
C ASN A 360 9.86 -0.22 3.40
N THR A 361 9.73 -0.16 2.09
CA THR A 361 8.44 -0.10 1.39
C THR A 361 7.77 -1.46 1.25
N PHE A 362 8.48 -2.56 1.51
CA PHE A 362 7.92 -3.90 1.59
C PHE A 362 7.33 -4.20 2.97
N LYS A 363 8.11 -3.95 4.01
CA LYS A 363 7.67 -4.13 5.40
C LYS A 363 6.73 -3.02 5.85
N GLU A 364 6.69 -1.92 5.10
CA GLU A 364 6.02 -0.68 5.47
C GLU A 364 6.44 -0.22 6.87
N THR A 365 7.73 -0.02 7.04
CA THR A 365 8.33 0.52 8.24
C THR A 365 9.22 1.71 7.90
N MET A 366 9.34 2.64 8.83
CA MET A 366 10.29 3.75 8.74
C MET A 366 11.20 3.74 9.95
N HIS A 367 12.48 3.97 9.74
CA HIS A 367 13.46 4.25 10.78
C HIS A 367 13.93 5.68 10.64
N GLY A 368 13.73 6.48 11.68
CA GLY A 368 14.21 7.86 11.78
C GLY A 368 15.43 7.92 12.70
N GLU A 369 16.52 8.49 12.18
CA GLU A 369 17.79 8.67 12.88
C GLU A 369 18.14 10.16 12.96
N TYR A 370 18.39 10.66 14.15
CA TYR A 370 18.94 11.99 14.36
C TYR A 370 20.47 11.98 14.18
N LEU A 371 20.98 12.77 13.24
CA LEU A 371 22.39 12.79 12.87
C LEU A 371 23.19 13.90 13.56
N GLY A 372 22.52 14.83 14.25
CA GLY A 372 23.17 15.91 14.96
C GLY A 372 22.54 17.29 14.72
N ALA A 373 22.92 18.24 15.57
CA ALA A 373 22.49 19.63 15.40
C ALA A 373 23.11 20.24 14.14
N THR A 374 22.37 21.14 13.50
CA THR A 374 22.92 22.00 12.46
C THR A 374 23.27 23.33 13.08
N GLU A 375 24.43 23.88 12.77
CA GLU A 375 24.82 25.27 13.08
C GLU A 375 24.05 26.28 12.22
N SER A 376 22.78 26.06 12.01
CA SER A 376 21.97 26.95 11.22
C SER A 376 21.42 28.07 12.07
N THR A 377 22.04 29.20 11.98
CA THR A 377 21.33 30.45 12.19
C THR A 377 20.29 30.59 11.10
N ALA A 378 19.06 31.01 11.46
CA ALA A 378 17.90 31.17 10.58
C ALA A 378 18.13 32.04 9.30
N LYS A 379 19.36 32.26 8.87
CA LYS A 379 19.74 33.02 7.71
C LYS A 379 20.08 32.23 6.44
N ASP A 380 20.34 30.90 6.53
CA ASP A 380 21.04 30.18 5.46
C ASP A 380 20.18 29.19 4.65
N TYR A 381 18.85 29.26 4.77
CA TYR A 381 17.98 28.33 4.03
C TYR A 381 17.77 28.66 2.54
N GLY A 382 18.49 29.63 2.00
CA GLY A 382 18.50 29.97 0.57
C GLY A 382 19.37 29.05 -0.31
N SER A 383 20.17 28.17 0.29
CA SER A 383 21.01 27.24 -0.47
C SER A 383 21.32 25.99 0.33
N VAL A 384 20.36 25.06 0.41
CA VAL A 384 20.67 23.70 0.82
C VAL A 384 21.42 23.04 -0.32
N THR A 385 22.75 23.14 -0.30
CA THR A 385 23.58 22.35 -1.18
C THR A 385 23.54 20.92 -0.68
N TYR A 386 23.13 19.99 -1.54
CA TYR A 386 23.18 18.56 -1.27
C TYR A 386 24.50 18.15 -0.64
N VAL A 387 24.43 17.55 0.53
CA VAL A 387 25.55 16.78 1.03
C VAL A 387 25.36 15.35 0.55
N ASP A 388 26.02 15.05 -0.55
CA ASP A 388 26.20 13.69 -1.00
C ASP A 388 26.94 12.88 0.07
N ALA A 389 26.40 11.74 0.39
CA ALA A 389 27.02 10.61 1.01
C ALA A 389 26.79 10.36 2.50
N ILE A 390 26.45 9.12 2.71
CA ILE A 390 26.64 8.37 3.95
C ILE A 390 28.04 8.67 4.49
N GLN A 391 28.14 9.47 5.54
CA GLN A 391 29.39 9.65 6.26
C GLN A 391 29.34 8.92 7.59
N GLN A 392 29.95 7.75 7.60
CA GLN A 392 30.69 7.38 8.81
C GLN A 392 32.02 8.09 8.75
N ASN A 393 32.23 9.05 9.68
CA ASN A 393 33.43 9.77 9.96
C ASN A 393 33.99 10.76 8.90
N THR A 394 33.58 11.99 8.98
CA THR A 394 34.28 13.26 9.11
C THR A 394 35.18 13.79 8.00
N LEU A 395 35.39 13.13 6.85
CA LEU A 395 35.97 13.78 5.72
C LEU A 395 34.90 14.36 4.79
N ALA A 396 34.57 15.64 4.94
CA ALA A 396 33.75 16.34 3.98
C ALA A 396 34.60 16.71 2.76
N ILE A 397 34.24 16.17 1.58
CA ILE A 397 34.90 16.50 0.33
C ILE A 397 33.88 16.79 -0.77
N ARG A 398 34.11 17.86 -1.50
CA ARG A 398 33.35 18.25 -2.68
C ARG A 398 34.21 18.14 -3.92
N VAL A 399 33.77 17.35 -4.88
CA VAL A 399 34.42 17.08 -6.15
C VAL A 399 33.62 17.69 -7.28
N GLY A 400 34.23 18.43 -8.16
CA GLY A 400 33.65 18.97 -9.39
C GLY A 400 34.38 18.49 -10.62
N ALA A 401 33.68 18.26 -11.73
CA ALA A 401 34.26 18.07 -13.06
C ALA A 401 33.90 19.24 -13.95
N TYR A 402 34.89 19.84 -14.60
CA TYR A 402 34.69 20.97 -15.51
C TYR A 402 35.77 20.98 -16.59
N HIS A 403 35.38 21.07 -17.85
CA HIS A 403 36.26 21.12 -19.02
C HIS A 403 37.40 20.07 -19.02
N GLY A 404 37.06 18.81 -18.80
CA GLY A 404 38.04 17.72 -18.77
C GLY A 404 38.90 17.67 -17.51
N ASN A 405 38.61 18.47 -16.49
CA ASN A 405 39.34 18.48 -15.23
C ASN A 405 38.49 17.97 -14.08
N ILE A 406 39.10 17.21 -13.18
CA ILE A 406 38.52 16.86 -11.90
C ILE A 406 39.20 17.67 -10.81
N ASN A 407 38.41 18.42 -10.07
CA ASN A 407 38.89 19.34 -9.03
C ASN A 407 38.26 18.96 -7.69
N ILE A 408 39.03 19.05 -6.63
CA ILE A 408 38.51 19.15 -5.27
C ILE A 408 38.14 20.62 -5.06
N VAL A 409 36.87 20.87 -4.91
CA VAL A 409 36.30 22.20 -4.67
C VAL A 409 36.44 22.57 -3.19
N TYR A 410 36.32 21.56 -2.34
CA TYR A 410 36.48 21.69 -0.89
C TYR A 410 36.86 20.35 -0.27
N ALA A 411 37.75 20.37 0.70
CA ALA A 411 38.03 19.27 1.62
C ALA A 411 38.18 19.82 3.04
N SER A 412 37.53 19.21 4.01
CA SER A 412 37.54 19.63 5.42
C SER A 412 38.87 19.36 6.13
N SER A 413 39.72 18.54 5.54
CA SER A 413 41.10 18.26 5.99
C SER A 413 41.98 17.84 4.81
N PRO A 414 43.32 17.93 4.93
CA PRO A 414 44.22 17.41 3.92
C PRO A 414 43.93 15.96 3.58
N ALA A 415 43.88 15.65 2.30
CA ALA A 415 43.52 14.33 1.82
C ALA A 415 44.35 13.88 0.62
N ASP A 416 44.72 12.60 0.57
CA ASP A 416 45.26 11.96 -0.61
C ASP A 416 44.10 11.53 -1.52
N VAL A 417 44.10 12.09 -2.72
CA VAL A 417 43.02 11.89 -3.69
C VAL A 417 43.52 11.06 -4.86
N THR A 418 42.82 9.98 -5.14
CA THR A 418 43.12 9.08 -6.26
C THR A 418 41.95 9.12 -7.22
N VAL A 419 42.21 9.26 -8.52
CA VAL A 419 41.24 9.20 -9.61
C VAL A 419 41.46 7.91 -10.38
N LEU A 420 40.40 7.11 -10.49
CA LEU A 420 40.39 5.86 -11.24
C LEU A 420 39.44 5.99 -12.45
N GLY A 421 39.82 5.42 -13.55
CA GLY A 421 38.91 5.29 -14.71
C GLY A 421 37.80 4.24 -14.50
N GLY A 422 36.88 4.17 -15.43
CA GLY A 422 35.73 3.27 -15.35
C GLY A 422 36.08 1.78 -15.26
N SER A 423 37.25 1.36 -15.73
CA SER A 423 37.77 0.00 -15.61
C SER A 423 38.68 -0.20 -14.36
N GLY A 424 38.78 0.81 -13.48
CA GLY A 424 39.56 0.74 -12.24
C GLY A 424 41.04 1.08 -12.40
N GLN A 425 41.53 1.45 -13.61
CA GLN A 425 42.90 1.88 -13.79
C GLN A 425 43.16 3.24 -13.10
N LEU A 426 44.36 3.41 -12.51
CA LEU A 426 44.79 4.67 -11.92
C LEU A 426 44.99 5.71 -13.03
N VAL A 427 44.31 6.85 -12.88
CA VAL A 427 44.42 8.01 -13.80
C VAL A 427 45.28 9.12 -13.21
N ALA A 428 45.05 9.44 -11.95
CA ALA A 428 45.79 10.45 -11.23
C ALA A 428 45.81 10.20 -9.72
N SER A 429 46.86 10.68 -9.03
CA SER A 429 46.90 10.71 -7.57
C SER A 429 47.57 12.00 -7.12
N ARG A 430 46.96 12.68 -6.13
CA ARG A 430 47.45 13.95 -5.61
C ARG A 430 46.99 14.20 -4.19
N SER A 431 47.90 14.76 -3.37
CA SER A 431 47.53 15.28 -2.06
C SER A 431 46.95 16.70 -2.20
N VAL A 432 45.82 16.94 -1.56
CA VAL A 432 45.07 18.20 -1.58
C VAL A 432 44.87 18.67 -0.14
N VAL A 433 45.26 19.94 0.14
CA VAL A 433 45.14 20.50 1.49
C VAL A 433 43.70 20.94 1.78
N SER A 434 43.09 21.66 0.85
CA SER A 434 41.70 22.13 0.98
C SER A 434 40.96 22.16 -0.35
N GLN A 435 41.62 22.56 -1.42
CA GLN A 435 41.07 22.60 -2.78
C GLN A 435 42.21 22.46 -3.82
N GLY A 436 41.86 22.08 -5.05
CA GLY A 436 42.82 21.99 -6.15
C GLY A 436 42.45 21.01 -7.24
N ALA A 437 43.07 21.15 -8.40
CA ALA A 437 42.96 20.22 -9.51
C ALA A 437 43.67 18.91 -9.16
N VAL A 438 42.99 17.78 -9.40
CA VAL A 438 43.54 16.45 -9.15
C VAL A 438 43.90 15.75 -10.45
N ALA A 439 43.09 15.91 -11.49
CA ALA A 439 43.32 15.38 -12.81
C ALA A 439 42.90 16.40 -13.86
N THR A 440 43.64 16.50 -14.95
CA THR A 440 43.43 17.46 -16.05
C THR A 440 43.45 16.74 -17.39
N ASN A 441 42.83 17.34 -18.38
CA ASN A 441 42.79 16.85 -19.78
C ASN A 441 42.21 15.42 -19.90
N LEU A 442 41.22 15.11 -19.08
CA LEU A 442 40.53 13.81 -19.10
C LEU A 442 39.61 13.71 -20.30
N ALA A 443 39.57 12.53 -20.90
CA ALA A 443 38.55 12.21 -21.89
C ALA A 443 37.16 12.19 -21.27
N LYS A 444 36.14 12.40 -22.08
CA LYS A 444 34.73 12.19 -21.64
C LYS A 444 34.55 10.78 -21.10
N GLY A 445 33.93 10.68 -19.94
CA GLY A 445 33.74 9.36 -19.32
C GLY A 445 33.37 9.42 -17.86
N VAL A 446 33.30 8.24 -17.26
CA VAL A 446 33.01 8.04 -15.83
C VAL A 446 34.31 7.76 -15.08
N TYR A 447 34.50 8.47 -13.99
CA TYR A 447 35.68 8.36 -13.12
C TYR A 447 35.22 8.10 -11.68
N ILE A 448 36.08 7.40 -10.93
CA ILE A 448 35.89 7.19 -9.50
C ILE A 448 36.98 8.00 -8.78
N VAL A 449 36.58 8.91 -7.94
CA VAL A 449 37.47 9.71 -7.11
C VAL A 449 37.44 9.15 -5.69
N ARG A 450 38.58 8.69 -5.20
CA ARG A 450 38.75 8.22 -3.84
C ARG A 450 39.64 9.22 -3.10
N ALA A 451 39.16 9.74 -1.98
CA ALA A 451 39.92 10.59 -1.09
C ALA A 451 40.09 9.90 0.26
N LYS A 452 41.31 9.97 0.81
CA LYS A 452 41.66 9.42 2.13
C LYS A 452 42.37 10.50 2.95
N ALA A 453 41.89 10.74 4.15
CA ALA A 453 42.49 11.63 5.14
C ALA A 453 42.65 10.91 6.48
N ALA A 454 43.31 11.56 7.45
CA ALA A 454 43.48 11.01 8.80
C ALA A 454 42.16 10.72 9.49
N ASN A 455 41.11 11.48 9.17
CA ASN A 455 39.76 11.42 9.77
C ASN A 455 38.74 10.66 8.93
N GLY A 456 39.15 9.94 7.87
CA GLY A 456 38.24 9.11 7.10
C GLY A 456 38.58 8.97 5.61
N SER A 457 37.70 8.28 4.87
CA SER A 457 37.81 8.16 3.41
C SER A 457 36.47 8.33 2.73
N VAL A 458 36.48 8.88 1.52
CA VAL A 458 35.27 9.10 0.68
C VAL A 458 35.53 8.60 -0.72
N VAL A 459 34.52 8.01 -1.35
CA VAL A 459 34.54 7.62 -2.77
C VAL A 459 33.40 8.32 -3.49
N LYS A 460 33.71 8.96 -4.62
CA LYS A 460 32.74 9.69 -5.46
C LYS A 460 32.81 9.21 -6.90
N LYS A 461 31.68 9.06 -7.54
CA LYS A 461 31.54 8.89 -8.98
C LYS A 461 31.44 10.28 -9.63
N VAL A 462 32.26 10.54 -10.64
CA VAL A 462 32.30 11.81 -11.36
C VAL A 462 32.17 11.56 -12.85
N VAL A 463 31.37 12.36 -13.53
CA VAL A 463 31.20 12.31 -14.99
C VAL A 463 31.90 13.50 -15.59
N VAL A 464 32.83 13.26 -16.53
CA VAL A 464 33.48 14.27 -17.36
C VAL A 464 32.77 14.31 -18.70
N ASN A 465 32.18 15.46 -19.04
CA ASN A 465 31.40 15.69 -20.26
C ASN A 465 32.23 16.36 -21.35
#